data_21e85bba50156025d4e57c9ff17311a2
#
_entry.id   21e85bba50156025d4e57c9ff17311a2
#
_cell.length_a   1.000
_cell.length_b   1.000
_cell.length_c   1.000
_cell.angle_alpha   90.00
_cell.angle_beta   90.00
_cell.angle_gamma   90.00
#
_symmetry.space_group_name_H-M   'P 1'
#
loop_
_entity.id
_entity.type
_entity.pdbx_description
1 polymer ?
#
loop_
_entity_poly.entity_id
_entity_poly.type
_entity_poly.pdbx_seq_one_letter_code
_entity_poly.pdbx_strand_id
1 'polypeptide(L)'
;VLVVAHHRVGVCCVGLEKNFCVVLVSSVSEKRQETVAFLLSLKKKRNHISRLKKNQTNDARMSSAVASASASAAAYTLGVRTRAQKRRMDERDVWDLIVNNDDICFKHILPRLNSNDVKFLHEVNSETRKLVKRSSRAGDLKKRFKVRKMSSISTLEFVWENNPWGTFDHELKEEMNETYFCQNVAQTNKLEWLKWAREEKKCEWDEDTINAAAEQGNLEMVKYCVANKCPIDWIACASAAENGHLECLKYLHEEAKAPWDSSTASWAAQNGHLHILEYLVERMYNGYNERACATAAAYGHLDCLKYLHETAKAPWNSAAIRVAHEIDQTECVQYLLDNNCPLPPGWRYEDGELYASESETETESE
;
A
#
# COMPACT_ATOMS: atom_id res chain seq x y z
N VAL A 1 7.75 -38.61 4.40
CA VAL A 1 7.12 -37.27 4.41
C VAL A 1 6.60 -37.07 5.82
N LEU A 2 7.31 -36.34 6.66
CA LEU A 2 6.81 -35.92 7.98
C LEU A 2 6.33 -34.48 7.84
N VAL A 3 5.02 -34.26 7.96
CA VAL A 3 4.41 -32.92 8.05
C VAL A 3 4.31 -32.60 9.54
N VAL A 4 5.14 -31.69 10.03
CA VAL A 4 5.00 -31.14 11.38
C VAL A 4 4.35 -29.76 11.23
N ALA A 5 3.06 -29.68 11.44
CA ALA A 5 2.33 -28.41 11.50
C ALA A 5 2.49 -27.79 12.91
N HIS A 6 3.21 -26.71 13.02
CA HIS A 6 3.24 -25.90 14.23
C HIS A 6 2.19 -24.80 14.13
N HIS A 7 1.11 -24.95 14.88
CA HIS A 7 -0.12 -24.15 14.84
C HIS A 7 0.01 -22.68 15.31
N ARG A 8 1.21 -22.13 15.49
CA ARG A 8 1.41 -20.73 15.93
C ARG A 8 2.36 -19.89 15.07
N VAL A 9 3.02 -20.48 14.09
CA VAL A 9 3.83 -19.75 13.11
C VAL A 9 3.68 -20.55 11.82
N GLY A 10 3.10 -19.97 10.80
CA GLY A 10 2.78 -20.68 9.55
C GLY A 10 4.00 -21.06 8.71
N VAL A 11 4.89 -21.86 9.28
CA VAL A 11 6.04 -22.45 8.63
C VAL A 11 5.69 -23.89 8.30
N CYS A 12 5.43 -24.21 7.01
CA CYS A 12 5.32 -25.57 6.52
C CYS A 12 6.71 -26.07 6.13
N CYS A 13 7.22 -27.09 6.81
CA CYS A 13 8.40 -27.84 6.39
C CYS A 13 7.96 -28.97 5.47
N VAL A 14 8.38 -28.98 4.21
CA VAL A 14 8.23 -30.11 3.31
C VAL A 14 9.61 -30.77 3.17
N GLY A 15 9.74 -31.98 3.72
CA GLY A 15 10.98 -32.76 3.59
C GLY A 15 11.05 -33.46 2.23
N LEU A 16 12.11 -33.25 1.49
CA LEU A 16 12.54 -34.07 0.37
C LEU A 16 13.75 -34.90 0.79
N GLU A 17 13.84 -36.13 0.29
CA GLU A 17 14.81 -37.12 0.67
C GLU A 17 16.25 -36.59 0.78
N LYS A 18 16.94 -37.06 1.87
CA LYS A 18 18.31 -36.76 2.26
C LYS A 18 18.59 -35.37 2.85
N ASN A 19 18.28 -35.24 4.14
CA ASN A 19 18.84 -34.23 5.06
C ASN A 19 18.64 -32.73 4.78
N PHE A 20 17.63 -32.33 4.02
CA PHE A 20 17.31 -30.94 3.85
C PHE A 20 15.84 -30.64 4.24
N CYS A 21 15.66 -29.82 5.25
CA CYS A 21 14.37 -29.22 5.59
C CYS A 21 14.23 -27.93 4.78
N VAL A 22 13.38 -27.92 3.76
CA VAL A 22 13.05 -26.70 3.02
C VAL A 22 11.89 -26.02 3.72
N VAL A 23 12.13 -24.88 4.33
CA VAL A 23 11.11 -24.02 4.90
C VAL A 23 10.42 -23.26 3.75
N LEU A 24 9.28 -23.78 3.29
CA LEU A 24 8.42 -23.05 2.35
C LEU A 24 7.62 -22.03 3.15
N VAL A 25 8.03 -20.77 3.10
CA VAL A 25 7.18 -19.64 3.51
C VAL A 25 6.10 -19.50 2.45
N SER A 26 4.92 -20.06 2.72
CA SER A 26 3.79 -19.99 1.79
C SER A 26 3.35 -18.54 1.57
N SER A 27 3.13 -18.22 0.31
CA SER A 27 2.77 -16.90 -0.20
C SER A 27 1.32 -16.53 0.11
N VAL A 28 1.08 -15.97 1.29
CA VAL A 28 -0.12 -15.15 1.53
C VAL A 28 0.35 -13.89 2.22
N SER A 29 -0.10 -12.73 1.77
CA SER A 29 0.39 -11.40 2.20
C SER A 29 0.40 -11.18 3.72
N GLU A 30 -0.53 -11.78 4.46
CA GLU A 30 -0.60 -11.70 5.92
C GLU A 30 0.53 -12.44 6.63
N LYS A 31 0.98 -13.57 6.12
CA LYS A 31 2.05 -14.38 6.77
C LYS A 31 3.45 -13.78 6.61
N ARG A 32 3.69 -12.91 5.61
CA ARG A 32 4.94 -12.15 5.49
C ARG A 32 5.09 -11.13 6.61
N GLN A 33 3.97 -10.56 7.03
CA GLN A 33 3.90 -9.52 8.06
C GLN A 33 4.26 -10.08 9.43
N GLU A 34 3.84 -11.31 9.75
CA GLU A 34 4.13 -11.96 11.01
C GLU A 34 5.63 -12.27 11.20
N THR A 35 6.36 -12.56 10.11
CA THR A 35 7.80 -12.90 10.21
C THR A 35 8.64 -11.68 10.60
N VAL A 36 8.43 -10.52 10.00
CA VAL A 36 9.15 -9.29 10.36
C VAL A 36 8.71 -8.75 11.72
N ALA A 37 7.41 -8.78 12.03
CA ALA A 37 6.88 -8.44 13.35
C ALA A 37 7.42 -9.36 14.45
N PHE A 38 7.56 -10.66 14.17
CA PHE A 38 8.18 -11.64 15.07
C PHE A 38 9.66 -11.32 15.32
N LEU A 39 10.43 -11.02 14.28
CA LEU A 39 11.85 -10.64 14.38
C LEU A 39 12.03 -9.34 15.20
N LEU A 40 11.16 -8.34 15.01
CA LEU A 40 11.17 -7.11 15.81
C LEU A 40 10.72 -7.35 17.27
N SER A 41 9.79 -8.26 17.51
CA SER A 41 9.36 -8.65 18.87
C SER A 41 10.47 -9.33 19.64
N LEU A 42 11.30 -10.12 18.97
CA LEU A 42 12.50 -10.74 19.57
C LEU A 42 13.54 -9.68 19.97
N LYS A 43 13.70 -8.61 19.18
CA LYS A 43 14.57 -7.46 19.53
C LYS A 43 14.07 -6.73 20.78
N LYS A 44 12.75 -6.45 20.88
CA LYS A 44 12.12 -5.80 22.05
C LYS A 44 12.33 -6.65 23.32
N LYS A 45 12.09 -7.98 23.25
CA LYS A 45 12.33 -8.91 24.37
C LYS A 45 13.80 -8.96 24.78
N ARG A 46 14.72 -8.97 23.82
CA ARG A 46 16.19 -8.99 24.11
C ARG A 46 16.65 -7.70 24.78
N ASN A 47 16.16 -6.54 24.33
CA ASN A 47 16.47 -5.25 24.93
C ASN A 47 15.88 -5.12 26.36
N HIS A 48 14.67 -5.64 26.57
CA HIS A 48 14.05 -5.69 27.89
C HIS A 48 14.81 -6.60 28.85
N ILE A 49 15.21 -7.81 28.41
CA ILE A 49 16.03 -8.73 29.19
C ILE A 49 17.42 -8.14 29.47
N SER A 50 18.00 -7.41 28.52
CA SER A 50 19.30 -6.73 28.71
C SER A 50 19.19 -5.57 29.72
N ARG A 51 18.08 -4.84 29.74
CA ARG A 51 17.80 -3.82 30.77
C ARG A 51 17.56 -4.43 32.13
N LEU A 52 16.80 -5.51 32.22
CA LEU A 52 16.56 -6.25 33.47
C LEU A 52 17.88 -6.83 34.05
N LYS A 53 18.74 -7.38 33.19
CA LYS A 53 20.07 -7.86 33.62
C LYS A 53 20.99 -6.72 34.08
N LYS A 54 20.94 -5.54 33.44
CA LYS A 54 21.72 -4.37 33.88
C LYS A 54 21.23 -3.83 35.24
N ASN A 55 19.91 -3.90 35.50
CA ASN A 55 19.36 -3.51 36.80
C ASN A 55 19.67 -4.54 37.89
N GLN A 56 19.59 -5.84 37.58
CA GLN A 56 19.97 -6.90 38.52
C GLN A 56 21.46 -6.93 38.86
N THR A 57 22.37 -6.52 37.94
CA THR A 57 23.82 -6.42 38.24
C THR A 57 24.18 -5.22 39.10
N ASN A 58 23.30 -4.19 39.15
CA ASN A 58 23.48 -3.06 40.07
C ASN A 58 22.96 -3.37 41.50
N ASP A 59 21.90 -4.17 41.63
CA ASP A 59 21.37 -4.62 42.93
C ASP A 59 22.15 -5.78 43.55
N ALA A 60 22.79 -6.62 42.72
CA ALA A 60 23.56 -7.78 43.17
C ALA A 60 24.98 -7.47 43.71
N ARG A 61 25.38 -6.19 43.72
CA ARG A 61 26.68 -5.77 44.31
C ARG A 61 26.66 -5.59 45.81
N MET A 62 25.52 -5.75 46.47
CA MET A 62 25.39 -5.49 47.92
C MET A 62 24.86 -6.66 48.77
N SER A 63 24.65 -7.89 48.25
CA SER A 63 24.41 -9.01 49.18
C SER A 63 24.65 -10.39 48.59
N SER A 64 25.53 -11.10 49.27
CA SER A 64 25.71 -12.56 49.37
C SER A 64 26.32 -13.34 48.21
N ALA A 65 27.60 -13.48 48.30
CA ALA A 65 28.42 -14.48 47.65
C ALA A 65 28.49 -15.81 48.45
N VAL A 66 27.39 -16.50 48.74
CA VAL A 66 27.55 -17.84 49.41
C VAL A 66 26.39 -18.87 49.19
N ALA A 67 25.37 -18.66 48.40
CA ALA A 67 24.28 -19.66 48.39
C ALA A 67 23.88 -20.28 47.02
N SER A 68 24.61 -20.12 45.92
CA SER A 68 24.18 -20.64 44.61
C SER A 68 25.16 -21.57 43.87
N ALA A 69 26.25 -21.99 44.50
CA ALA A 69 27.21 -22.86 43.82
C ALA A 69 26.87 -24.38 43.84
N SER A 70 25.96 -24.85 44.67
CA SER A 70 25.65 -26.28 44.81
C SER A 70 24.51 -26.82 43.94
N ALA A 71 23.59 -25.98 43.49
CA ALA A 71 22.45 -26.43 42.65
C ALA A 71 22.80 -26.48 41.15
N SER A 72 23.77 -25.70 40.70
CA SER A 72 24.16 -25.62 39.29
C SER A 72 25.07 -26.78 38.83
N ALA A 73 25.85 -27.37 39.75
CA ALA A 73 26.76 -28.47 39.46
C ALA A 73 26.03 -29.81 39.26
N ALA A 74 24.93 -30.06 39.95
CA ALA A 74 24.15 -31.29 39.83
C ALA A 74 23.38 -31.44 38.51
N ALA A 75 23.02 -30.33 37.87
CA ALA A 75 22.29 -30.33 36.58
C ALA A 75 23.22 -30.58 35.38
N TYR A 76 24.51 -30.33 35.51
CA TYR A 76 25.50 -30.54 34.44
C TYR A 76 25.91 -32.01 34.25
N THR A 77 25.76 -32.84 35.27
CA THR A 77 26.18 -34.25 35.25
C THR A 77 25.14 -35.21 34.67
N LEU A 78 23.89 -34.80 34.49
CA LEU A 78 22.79 -35.67 34.02
C LEU A 78 22.35 -35.43 32.57
N GLY A 79 22.94 -34.50 31.83
CA GLY A 79 22.64 -34.29 30.39
C GLY A 79 21.19 -33.89 30.09
N VAL A 80 20.37 -33.59 31.11
CA VAL A 80 18.98 -33.21 30.93
C VAL A 80 18.85 -31.69 30.70
N ARG A 81 18.70 -31.32 29.46
CA ARG A 81 18.47 -29.92 29.07
C ARG A 81 17.07 -29.47 29.51
N THR A 82 16.96 -28.32 30.19
CA THR A 82 15.66 -27.75 30.57
C THR A 82 14.85 -27.39 29.33
N ARG A 83 13.51 -27.40 29.44
CA ARG A 83 12.59 -27.06 28.35
C ARG A 83 12.88 -25.66 27.77
N ALA A 84 13.36 -24.73 28.59
CA ALA A 84 13.78 -23.40 28.20
C ALA A 84 15.11 -23.38 27.43
N GLN A 85 16.07 -24.23 27.77
CA GLN A 85 17.33 -24.40 27.04
C GLN A 85 17.10 -25.08 25.69
N LYS A 86 16.18 -26.08 25.62
CA LYS A 86 15.77 -26.71 24.37
C LYS A 86 15.08 -25.73 23.42
N ARG A 87 14.13 -24.89 23.91
CA ARG A 87 13.50 -23.82 23.11
C ARG A 87 14.51 -22.79 22.61
N ARG A 88 15.49 -22.38 23.42
CA ARG A 88 16.53 -21.43 23.01
C ARG A 88 17.51 -22.01 21.97
N MET A 89 17.70 -23.32 21.95
CA MET A 89 18.50 -23.99 20.91
C MET A 89 17.70 -24.12 19.61
N ASP A 90 16.41 -24.52 19.68
CA ASP A 90 15.54 -24.61 18.50
C ASP A 90 15.39 -23.22 17.82
N GLU A 91 15.28 -22.15 18.61
CA GLU A 91 15.24 -20.78 18.07
C GLU A 91 16.59 -20.33 17.47
N ARG A 92 17.73 -20.75 18.03
CA ARG A 92 19.05 -20.48 17.45
C ARG A 92 19.29 -21.28 16.17
N ASP A 93 18.91 -22.53 16.14
CA ASP A 93 19.12 -23.41 15.00
C ASP A 93 18.40 -22.89 13.76
N VAL A 94 17.15 -22.39 13.90
CA VAL A 94 16.40 -21.76 12.80
C VAL A 94 17.02 -20.42 12.38
N TRP A 95 17.47 -19.61 13.35
CA TRP A 95 18.14 -18.34 13.06
C TRP A 95 19.49 -18.56 12.36
N ASP A 96 20.30 -19.48 12.87
CA ASP A 96 21.61 -19.85 12.30
C ASP A 96 21.43 -20.41 10.89
N LEU A 97 20.39 -21.21 10.66
CA LEU A 97 20.05 -21.74 9.34
C LEU A 97 19.70 -20.61 8.34
N ILE A 98 18.97 -19.60 8.81
CA ILE A 98 18.59 -18.46 7.99
C ILE A 98 19.76 -17.54 7.70
N VAL A 99 20.59 -17.22 8.71
CA VAL A 99 21.62 -16.17 8.61
C VAL A 99 22.92 -16.70 8.05
N ASN A 100 23.26 -17.97 8.36
CA ASN A 100 24.53 -18.59 7.95
C ASN A 100 24.43 -19.42 6.67
N ASN A 101 23.23 -19.60 6.10
CA ASN A 101 23.06 -20.28 4.82
C ASN A 101 22.77 -19.27 3.71
N ASP A 102 23.82 -18.86 3.00
CA ASP A 102 23.75 -17.89 1.91
C ASP A 102 22.77 -18.31 0.80
N ASP A 103 22.69 -19.58 0.48
CA ASP A 103 21.78 -20.10 -0.54
C ASP A 103 20.32 -19.91 -0.15
N ILE A 104 19.97 -20.18 1.10
CA ILE A 104 18.61 -19.96 1.60
C ILE A 104 18.30 -18.46 1.63
N CYS A 105 19.19 -17.66 2.19
CA CYS A 105 18.99 -16.22 2.32
C CYS A 105 18.90 -15.52 0.96
N PHE A 106 19.90 -15.73 0.09
CA PHE A 106 20.02 -14.96 -1.15
C PHE A 106 19.08 -15.43 -2.26
N LYS A 107 18.78 -16.74 -2.32
CA LYS A 107 17.90 -17.29 -3.36
C LYS A 107 16.43 -17.32 -2.95
N HIS A 108 16.11 -17.47 -1.67
CA HIS A 108 14.75 -17.78 -1.23
C HIS A 108 14.12 -16.75 -0.29
N ILE A 109 14.91 -16.04 0.53
CA ILE A 109 14.38 -15.07 1.51
C ILE A 109 14.46 -13.65 0.99
N LEU A 110 15.65 -13.13 0.74
CA LEU A 110 15.87 -11.73 0.36
C LEU A 110 15.10 -11.31 -0.92
N PRO A 111 14.98 -12.13 -1.98
CA PRO A 111 14.21 -11.74 -3.16
C PRO A 111 12.71 -11.57 -2.91
N ARG A 112 12.17 -12.21 -1.85
CA ARG A 112 10.76 -12.13 -1.47
C ARG A 112 10.43 -10.99 -0.52
N LEU A 113 11.43 -10.37 0.09
CA LEU A 113 11.24 -9.20 0.95
C LEU A 113 11.05 -7.94 0.11
N ASN A 114 10.18 -7.05 0.54
CA ASN A 114 10.15 -5.70 -0.02
C ASN A 114 11.32 -4.86 0.50
N SER A 115 11.52 -3.66 -0.04
CA SER A 115 12.66 -2.79 0.35
C SER A 115 12.61 -2.37 1.83
N ASN A 116 11.42 -2.22 2.40
CA ASN A 116 11.27 -1.90 3.82
C ASN A 116 11.69 -3.08 4.71
N ASP A 117 11.24 -4.29 4.36
CA ASP A 117 11.58 -5.50 5.12
C ASP A 117 13.09 -5.76 5.12
N VAL A 118 13.78 -5.48 4.00
CA VAL A 118 15.25 -5.57 3.91
C VAL A 118 15.92 -4.59 4.88
N LYS A 119 15.39 -3.36 5.00
CA LYS A 119 15.92 -2.38 5.95
C LYS A 119 15.67 -2.81 7.40
N PHE A 120 14.46 -3.30 7.71
CA PHE A 120 14.19 -3.83 9.04
C PHE A 120 15.07 -5.01 9.38
N LEU A 121 15.30 -5.94 8.42
CA LEU A 121 16.22 -7.04 8.59
C LEU A 121 17.65 -6.56 8.89
N HIS A 122 18.12 -5.50 8.20
CA HIS A 122 19.41 -4.87 8.47
C HIS A 122 19.54 -4.36 9.91
N GLU A 123 18.44 -3.87 10.51
CA GLU A 123 18.45 -3.31 11.87
C GLU A 123 18.30 -4.36 12.99
N VAL A 124 18.03 -5.62 12.66
CA VAL A 124 17.80 -6.67 13.66
C VAL A 124 19.04 -6.94 14.51
N ASN A 125 20.20 -7.21 13.88
CA ASN A 125 21.45 -7.46 14.56
C ASN A 125 22.68 -7.29 13.63
N SER A 126 23.89 -7.53 14.18
CA SER A 126 25.14 -7.39 13.42
C SER A 126 25.30 -8.40 12.29
N GLU A 127 24.72 -9.60 12.43
CA GLU A 127 24.81 -10.69 11.46
C GLU A 127 23.94 -10.39 10.24
N THR A 128 22.67 -10.03 10.46
CA THR A 128 21.77 -9.63 9.39
C THR A 128 22.24 -8.36 8.69
N ARG A 129 22.87 -7.43 9.43
CA ARG A 129 23.49 -6.23 8.84
C ARG A 129 24.60 -6.61 7.86
N LYS A 130 25.47 -7.54 8.21
CA LYS A 130 26.51 -8.05 7.31
C LYS A 130 25.90 -8.79 6.12
N LEU A 131 24.88 -9.63 6.37
CA LEU A 131 24.15 -10.37 5.34
C LEU A 131 23.55 -9.45 4.28
N VAL A 132 22.78 -8.45 4.69
CA VAL A 132 22.14 -7.51 3.76
C VAL A 132 23.18 -6.71 2.97
N LYS A 133 24.25 -6.22 3.63
CA LYS A 133 25.32 -5.44 2.96
C LYS A 133 26.06 -6.21 1.88
N ARG A 134 26.25 -7.54 2.02
CA ARG A 134 26.92 -8.39 1.01
C ARG A 134 25.96 -8.91 -0.07
N SER A 135 24.65 -8.68 0.06
CA SER A 135 23.64 -9.14 -0.89
C SER A 135 23.46 -8.15 -2.06
N SER A 136 22.82 -8.61 -3.13
CA SER A 136 22.37 -7.76 -4.24
C SER A 136 21.34 -6.69 -3.82
N ARG A 137 20.78 -6.83 -2.62
CA ARG A 137 19.77 -5.93 -2.05
C ARG A 137 20.37 -4.79 -1.19
N ALA A 138 21.72 -4.69 -1.11
CA ALA A 138 22.39 -3.61 -0.36
C ALA A 138 21.95 -2.20 -0.80
N GLY A 139 21.64 -2.02 -2.08
CA GLY A 139 21.10 -0.76 -2.61
C GLY A 139 19.76 -0.34 -2.01
N ASP A 140 18.95 -1.30 -1.53
CA ASP A 140 17.66 -0.98 -0.91
C ASP A 140 17.81 -0.22 0.42
N LEU A 141 18.95 -0.29 1.07
CA LEU A 141 19.23 0.45 2.32
C LEU A 141 19.23 1.97 2.10
N LYS A 142 19.55 2.43 0.89
CA LYS A 142 19.55 3.85 0.52
C LYS A 142 18.16 4.37 0.16
N LYS A 143 17.22 3.49 -0.21
CA LYS A 143 15.85 3.86 -0.56
C LYS A 143 15.11 4.34 0.70
N ARG A 144 14.14 5.24 0.56
CA ARG A 144 13.28 5.63 1.66
C ARG A 144 12.31 4.55 2.08
N PHE A 145 11.79 4.65 3.29
CA PHE A 145 10.68 3.80 3.73
C PHE A 145 9.42 4.18 2.97
N LYS A 146 8.70 3.17 2.47
CA LYS A 146 7.40 3.35 1.86
C LYS A 146 6.33 2.97 2.87
N VAL A 147 5.62 3.96 3.42
CA VAL A 147 4.57 3.78 4.44
C VAL A 147 3.52 2.77 3.98
N ARG A 148 3.10 2.86 2.72
CA ARG A 148 2.13 1.92 2.09
C ARG A 148 2.56 0.44 2.13
N LYS A 149 3.84 0.15 2.32
CA LYS A 149 4.40 -1.22 2.37
C LYS A 149 4.75 -1.66 3.78
N MET A 150 4.27 -0.95 4.79
CA MET A 150 4.46 -1.35 6.18
C MET A 150 3.57 -2.54 6.54
N SER A 151 4.03 -3.32 7.51
CA SER A 151 3.38 -4.56 7.91
C SER A 151 2.65 -4.47 9.24
N SER A 152 2.96 -3.49 10.08
CA SER A 152 2.40 -3.35 11.43
C SER A 152 2.55 -1.94 11.97
N ILE A 153 1.79 -1.60 13.02
CA ILE A 153 1.93 -0.34 13.76
C ILE A 153 3.37 -0.20 14.31
N SER A 154 3.98 -1.28 14.79
CA SER A 154 5.37 -1.21 15.30
C SER A 154 6.39 -0.83 14.21
N THR A 155 6.15 -1.19 12.96
CA THR A 155 7.00 -0.77 11.83
C THR A 155 6.70 0.67 11.43
N LEU A 156 5.45 1.12 11.51
CA LEU A 156 5.09 2.52 11.33
C LEU A 156 5.72 3.41 12.40
N GLU A 157 5.67 2.99 13.67
CA GLU A 157 6.29 3.69 14.78
C GLU A 157 7.80 3.88 14.57
N PHE A 158 8.47 2.81 14.11
CA PHE A 158 9.89 2.93 13.76
C PHE A 158 10.12 3.95 12.65
N VAL A 159 9.30 3.96 11.61
CA VAL A 159 9.41 4.93 10.52
C VAL A 159 9.11 6.34 11.02
N TRP A 160 8.08 6.54 11.82
CA TRP A 160 7.76 7.82 12.43
C TRP A 160 8.95 8.41 13.21
N GLU A 161 9.60 7.58 14.06
CA GLU A 161 10.74 8.00 14.87
C GLU A 161 12.03 8.26 14.07
N ASN A 162 12.15 7.68 12.89
CA ASN A 162 13.35 7.76 12.05
C ASN A 162 13.10 8.44 10.70
N ASN A 163 11.95 9.07 10.53
CA ASN A 163 11.65 9.81 9.30
C ASN A 163 12.45 11.12 9.27
N PRO A 164 13.07 11.45 8.15
CA PRO A 164 13.76 12.73 8.00
C PRO A 164 12.76 13.86 7.72
N TRP A 165 11.99 14.25 8.75
CA TRP A 165 10.99 15.31 8.66
C TRP A 165 11.56 16.62 8.07
N GLY A 166 10.77 17.31 7.25
CA GLY A 166 11.16 18.56 6.61
C GLY A 166 12.19 18.41 5.49
N THR A 167 12.49 17.19 5.03
CA THR A 167 13.37 16.98 3.88
C THR A 167 12.59 16.79 2.60
N PHE A 168 13.04 17.43 1.51
CA PHE A 168 12.45 17.29 0.20
C PHE A 168 12.83 15.95 -0.44
N ASP A 169 11.86 15.20 -0.94
CA ASP A 169 12.08 13.99 -1.71
C ASP A 169 12.20 14.31 -3.20
N HIS A 170 13.40 14.24 -3.72
CA HIS A 170 13.67 14.52 -5.14
C HIS A 170 13.06 13.47 -6.10
N GLU A 171 12.81 12.24 -5.65
CA GLU A 171 12.15 11.20 -6.47
C GLU A 171 10.64 11.44 -6.55
N LEU A 172 10.02 11.84 -5.44
CA LEU A 172 8.58 12.10 -5.34
C LEU A 172 8.22 13.58 -5.63
N LYS A 173 9.22 14.49 -5.63
CA LYS A 173 9.05 15.95 -5.72
C LYS A 173 8.17 16.53 -4.60
N GLU A 174 8.18 15.91 -3.44
CA GLU A 174 7.36 16.26 -2.28
C GLU A 174 8.20 16.42 -1.02
N GLU A 175 7.72 17.26 -0.09
CA GLU A 175 8.32 17.41 1.23
C GLU A 175 7.80 16.31 2.16
N MET A 176 8.72 15.68 2.90
CA MET A 176 8.38 14.69 3.92
C MET A 176 7.86 15.38 5.18
N ASN A 177 6.59 15.72 5.18
CA ASN A 177 5.88 16.31 6.30
C ASN A 177 4.87 15.31 6.93
N GLU A 178 4.23 15.75 8.00
CA GLU A 178 3.27 14.91 8.73
C GLU A 178 2.00 14.64 7.90
N THR A 179 1.53 15.63 7.13
CA THR A 179 0.32 15.48 6.30
C THR A 179 0.54 14.40 5.23
N TYR A 180 1.67 14.44 4.53
CA TYR A 180 2.06 13.39 3.59
C TYR A 180 2.16 12.00 4.24
N PHE A 181 2.66 11.92 5.48
CA PHE A 181 2.69 10.66 6.22
C PHE A 181 1.27 10.15 6.51
N CYS A 182 0.37 11.01 7.00
CA CYS A 182 -1.04 10.69 7.26
C CYS A 182 -1.77 10.21 5.99
N GLN A 183 -1.59 10.90 4.87
CA GLN A 183 -2.11 10.50 3.56
C GLN A 183 -1.64 9.08 3.19
N ASN A 184 -0.33 8.81 3.29
CA ASN A 184 0.21 7.47 3.00
C ASN A 184 -0.29 6.39 3.97
N VAL A 185 -0.58 6.74 5.22
CA VAL A 185 -1.22 5.83 6.18
C VAL A 185 -2.66 5.53 5.75
N ALA A 186 -3.45 6.54 5.34
CA ALA A 186 -4.80 6.35 4.83
C ALA A 186 -4.82 5.42 3.59
N GLN A 187 -3.85 5.57 2.67
CA GLN A 187 -3.70 4.70 1.50
C GLN A 187 -3.39 3.23 1.83
N THR A 188 -3.02 2.90 3.07
CA THR A 188 -2.91 1.50 3.49
C THR A 188 -4.26 0.81 3.68
N ASN A 189 -5.35 1.54 3.64
CA ASN A 189 -6.72 1.09 3.89
C ASN A 189 -6.95 0.50 5.30
N LYS A 190 -6.15 0.91 6.29
CA LYS A 190 -6.21 0.40 7.67
C LYS A 190 -6.59 1.51 8.64
N LEU A 191 -7.87 1.59 9.00
CA LEU A 191 -8.40 2.63 9.88
C LEU A 191 -7.63 2.71 11.22
N GLU A 192 -7.28 1.57 11.81
CA GLU A 192 -6.56 1.53 13.09
C GLU A 192 -5.17 2.18 13.01
N TRP A 193 -4.56 2.19 11.83
CA TRP A 193 -3.28 2.85 11.61
C TRP A 193 -3.44 4.37 11.52
N LEU A 194 -4.51 4.82 10.88
CA LEU A 194 -4.83 6.26 10.83
C LEU A 194 -5.21 6.78 12.22
N LYS A 195 -6.00 6.02 13.00
CA LYS A 195 -6.29 6.35 14.39
C LYS A 195 -5.02 6.45 15.22
N TRP A 196 -4.11 5.49 15.11
CA TRP A 196 -2.82 5.54 15.78
C TRP A 196 -2.02 6.80 15.41
N ALA A 197 -1.94 7.15 14.13
CA ALA A 197 -1.24 8.35 13.67
C ALA A 197 -1.87 9.62 14.28
N ARG A 198 -3.19 9.72 14.31
CA ARG A 198 -3.91 10.90 14.81
C ARG A 198 -3.99 10.98 16.33
N GLU A 199 -4.29 9.89 17.00
CA GLU A 199 -4.60 9.87 18.45
C GLU A 199 -3.32 9.74 19.29
N GLU A 200 -2.36 8.90 18.87
CA GLU A 200 -1.13 8.67 19.63
C GLU A 200 0.01 9.61 19.19
N LYS A 201 0.22 9.80 17.89
CA LYS A 201 1.31 10.63 17.38
C LYS A 201 0.92 12.09 17.18
N LYS A 202 -0.39 12.41 17.20
CA LYS A 202 -0.92 13.76 16.94
C LYS A 202 -0.53 14.29 15.55
N CYS A 203 -0.29 13.37 14.61
CA CYS A 203 0.12 13.66 13.24
C CYS A 203 -0.84 14.68 12.60
N GLU A 204 -0.33 15.73 11.99
CA GLU A 204 -1.13 16.66 11.22
C GLU A 204 -1.67 15.99 9.95
N TRP A 205 -2.80 16.44 9.48
CA TRP A 205 -3.43 16.00 8.24
C TRP A 205 -4.07 17.15 7.48
N ASP A 206 -4.27 16.95 6.20
CA ASP A 206 -4.94 17.85 5.26
C ASP A 206 -6.01 17.07 4.47
N GLU A 207 -6.57 17.71 3.44
CA GLU A 207 -7.56 17.14 2.54
C GLU A 207 -7.08 15.86 1.85
N ASP A 208 -5.78 15.71 1.58
CA ASP A 208 -5.23 14.52 0.93
C ASP A 208 -5.44 13.25 1.75
N THR A 209 -5.57 13.36 3.06
CA THR A 209 -5.85 12.21 3.93
C THR A 209 -7.25 11.63 3.68
N ILE A 210 -8.28 12.49 3.58
CA ILE A 210 -9.64 12.03 3.29
C ILE A 210 -9.79 11.63 1.82
N ASN A 211 -9.08 12.30 0.90
CA ASN A 211 -9.03 11.94 -0.51
C ASN A 211 -8.48 10.51 -0.67
N ALA A 212 -7.40 10.18 0.04
CA ALA A 212 -6.85 8.82 0.08
C ALA A 212 -7.82 7.79 0.69
N ALA A 213 -8.58 8.15 1.73
CA ALA A 213 -9.60 7.27 2.30
C ALA A 213 -10.75 7.00 1.33
N ALA A 214 -11.16 8.03 0.57
CA ALA A 214 -12.19 7.95 -0.46
C ALA A 214 -11.72 7.12 -1.66
N GLU A 215 -10.46 7.29 -2.11
CA GLU A 215 -9.80 6.48 -3.12
C GLU A 215 -9.81 4.98 -2.79
N GLN A 216 -9.61 4.63 -1.51
CA GLN A 216 -9.62 3.25 -1.04
C GLN A 216 -11.04 2.69 -0.77
N GLY A 217 -12.08 3.51 -0.88
CA GLY A 217 -13.46 3.12 -0.61
C GLY A 217 -13.75 2.77 0.85
N ASN A 218 -12.93 3.21 1.78
CA ASN A 218 -13.08 2.90 3.19
C ASN A 218 -14.05 3.88 3.86
N LEU A 219 -15.33 3.59 3.79
CA LEU A 219 -16.39 4.43 4.35
C LEU A 219 -16.18 4.74 5.84
N GLU A 220 -15.72 3.78 6.62
CA GLU A 220 -15.47 3.98 8.06
C GLU A 220 -14.27 4.92 8.30
N MET A 221 -13.27 4.88 7.43
CA MET A 221 -12.14 5.82 7.47
C MET A 221 -12.57 7.21 7.05
N VAL A 222 -13.38 7.34 6.00
CA VAL A 222 -13.99 8.62 5.57
C VAL A 222 -14.83 9.22 6.71
N LYS A 223 -15.69 8.44 7.35
CA LYS A 223 -16.47 8.87 8.52
C LYS A 223 -15.58 9.34 9.66
N TYR A 224 -14.50 8.62 9.93
CA TYR A 224 -13.53 9.00 10.97
C TYR A 224 -12.86 10.34 10.64
N CYS A 225 -12.45 10.56 9.41
CA CYS A 225 -11.86 11.83 8.95
C CYS A 225 -12.84 12.99 9.15
N VAL A 226 -14.10 12.84 8.70
CA VAL A 226 -15.15 13.87 8.85
C VAL A 226 -15.42 14.18 10.32
N ALA A 227 -15.62 13.14 11.15
CA ALA A 227 -15.90 13.29 12.58
C ALA A 227 -14.77 14.02 13.33
N ASN A 228 -13.53 13.89 12.86
CA ASN A 228 -12.36 14.54 13.46
C ASN A 228 -11.92 15.80 12.71
N LYS A 229 -12.81 16.39 11.89
CA LYS A 229 -12.60 17.67 11.20
C LYS A 229 -11.41 17.70 10.25
N CYS A 230 -11.15 16.59 9.54
CA CYS A 230 -10.23 16.60 8.41
C CYS A 230 -10.75 17.60 7.36
N PRO A 231 -9.92 18.47 6.78
CA PRO A 231 -10.31 19.32 5.66
C PRO A 231 -10.86 18.47 4.51
N ILE A 232 -11.84 19.00 3.79
CA ILE A 232 -12.50 18.30 2.67
C ILE A 232 -12.59 19.26 1.48
N ASP A 233 -12.14 18.79 0.34
CA ASP A 233 -12.28 19.47 -0.95
C ASP A 233 -13.09 18.62 -1.96
N TRP A 234 -13.19 19.09 -3.20
CA TRP A 234 -13.87 18.39 -4.29
C TRP A 234 -13.19 17.09 -4.71
N ILE A 235 -11.88 16.93 -4.43
CA ILE A 235 -11.09 15.75 -4.79
C ILE A 235 -11.60 14.51 -4.05
N ALA A 236 -12.09 14.65 -2.82
CA ALA A 236 -12.65 13.52 -2.07
C ALA A 236 -13.82 12.85 -2.82
N CYS A 237 -14.76 13.66 -3.34
CA CYS A 237 -15.88 13.16 -4.15
C CYS A 237 -15.39 12.58 -5.48
N ALA A 238 -14.44 13.24 -6.13
CA ALA A 238 -13.87 12.81 -7.40
C ALA A 238 -13.09 11.50 -7.26
N SER A 239 -12.28 11.33 -6.20
CA SER A 239 -11.56 10.09 -5.91
C SER A 239 -12.48 8.90 -5.62
N ALA A 240 -13.57 9.14 -4.87
CA ALA A 240 -14.59 8.12 -4.66
C ALA A 240 -15.27 7.72 -5.98
N ALA A 241 -15.55 8.69 -6.84
CA ALA A 241 -16.17 8.47 -8.15
C ALA A 241 -15.22 7.75 -9.13
N GLU A 242 -13.95 8.13 -9.15
CA GLU A 242 -12.89 7.51 -9.97
C GLU A 242 -12.75 6.01 -9.69
N ASN A 243 -12.89 5.59 -8.42
CA ASN A 243 -12.72 4.22 -8.00
C ASN A 243 -14.05 3.47 -7.78
N GLY A 244 -15.18 4.06 -8.17
CA GLY A 244 -16.51 3.44 -8.12
C GLY A 244 -17.09 3.24 -6.71
N HIS A 245 -16.63 4.01 -5.74
CA HIS A 245 -17.01 3.86 -4.34
C HIS A 245 -18.26 4.67 -4.00
N LEU A 246 -19.43 4.20 -4.47
CA LEU A 246 -20.73 4.89 -4.36
C LEU A 246 -21.09 5.27 -2.92
N GLU A 247 -20.89 4.38 -1.95
CA GLU A 247 -21.25 4.66 -0.56
C GLU A 247 -20.36 5.74 0.07
N CYS A 248 -19.09 5.83 -0.33
CA CYS A 248 -18.21 6.93 0.07
C CYS A 248 -18.68 8.26 -0.57
N LEU A 249 -19.00 8.24 -1.86
CA LEU A 249 -19.49 9.42 -2.58
C LEU A 249 -20.81 9.93 -1.96
N LYS A 250 -21.78 9.03 -1.68
CA LYS A 250 -23.03 9.38 -1.00
C LYS A 250 -22.77 10.07 0.33
N TYR A 251 -21.96 9.45 1.18
CA TYR A 251 -21.67 9.99 2.50
C TYR A 251 -20.96 11.35 2.41
N LEU A 252 -19.96 11.47 1.54
CA LEU A 252 -19.24 12.74 1.34
C LEU A 252 -20.18 13.84 0.90
N HIS A 253 -21.02 13.59 -0.10
CA HIS A 253 -21.93 14.61 -0.63
C HIS A 253 -23.13 14.89 0.29
N GLU A 254 -23.81 13.84 0.76
CA GLU A 254 -25.09 13.98 1.48
C GLU A 254 -24.89 14.36 2.96
N GLU A 255 -23.92 13.79 3.63
CA GLU A 255 -23.69 13.97 5.06
C GLU A 255 -22.57 14.97 5.35
N ALA A 256 -21.41 14.80 4.74
CA ALA A 256 -20.27 15.68 4.95
C ALA A 256 -20.37 17.02 4.19
N LYS A 257 -21.32 17.15 3.24
CA LYS A 257 -21.51 18.33 2.38
C LYS A 257 -20.25 18.68 1.59
N ALA A 258 -19.44 17.68 1.24
CA ALA A 258 -18.28 17.86 0.39
C ALA A 258 -18.69 18.44 -0.98
N PRO A 259 -17.94 19.40 -1.50
CA PRO A 259 -18.21 19.90 -2.85
C PRO A 259 -17.88 18.81 -3.88
N TRP A 260 -18.52 18.86 -5.01
CA TRP A 260 -18.17 18.10 -6.20
C TRP A 260 -18.06 19.02 -7.40
N ASP A 261 -17.31 18.62 -8.42
CA ASP A 261 -17.09 19.41 -9.63
C ASP A 261 -17.14 18.50 -10.89
N SER A 262 -16.85 19.09 -12.05
CA SER A 262 -16.89 18.37 -13.33
C SER A 262 -15.97 17.14 -13.42
N SER A 263 -14.95 17.05 -12.56
CA SER A 263 -14.06 15.90 -12.48
C SER A 263 -14.77 14.67 -11.93
N THR A 264 -15.75 14.83 -11.04
CA THR A 264 -16.53 13.72 -10.46
C THR A 264 -17.17 12.85 -11.55
N ALA A 265 -17.86 13.49 -12.51
CA ALA A 265 -18.48 12.76 -13.63
C ALA A 265 -17.42 12.23 -14.63
N SER A 266 -16.40 13.05 -14.94
CA SER A 266 -15.38 12.70 -15.92
C SER A 266 -14.53 11.50 -15.47
N TRP A 267 -14.16 11.41 -14.20
CA TRP A 267 -13.38 10.30 -13.65
C TRP A 267 -14.22 9.03 -13.48
N ALA A 268 -15.50 9.17 -13.08
CA ALA A 268 -16.43 8.04 -13.11
C ALA A 268 -16.57 7.46 -14.52
N ALA A 269 -16.71 8.33 -15.52
CA ALA A 269 -16.84 7.96 -16.93
C ALA A 269 -15.56 7.34 -17.48
N GLN A 270 -14.40 7.85 -17.08
CA GLN A 270 -13.07 7.32 -17.45
C GLN A 270 -12.87 5.86 -17.02
N ASN A 271 -13.40 5.49 -15.87
CA ASN A 271 -13.24 4.15 -15.29
C ASN A 271 -14.49 3.26 -15.42
N GLY A 272 -15.47 3.67 -16.19
CA GLY A 272 -16.65 2.86 -16.52
C GLY A 272 -17.65 2.68 -15.38
N HIS A 273 -17.67 3.60 -14.41
CA HIS A 273 -18.53 3.50 -13.24
C HIS A 273 -19.94 4.05 -13.50
N LEU A 274 -20.72 3.35 -14.33
CA LEU A 274 -22.09 3.74 -14.71
C LEU A 274 -22.97 4.04 -13.47
N HIS A 275 -22.92 3.22 -12.44
CA HIS A 275 -23.70 3.40 -11.21
C HIS A 275 -23.40 4.71 -10.46
N ILE A 276 -22.20 5.27 -10.64
CA ILE A 276 -21.87 6.61 -10.15
C ILE A 276 -22.56 7.68 -10.99
N LEU A 277 -22.54 7.54 -12.32
CA LEU A 277 -23.22 8.46 -13.23
C LEU A 277 -24.74 8.44 -13.01
N GLU A 278 -25.32 7.27 -12.75
CA GLU A 278 -26.73 7.12 -12.37
C GLU A 278 -27.05 7.91 -11.10
N TYR A 279 -26.26 7.75 -10.07
CA TYR A 279 -26.40 8.51 -8.81
C TYR A 279 -26.28 10.02 -9.03
N LEU A 280 -25.33 10.49 -9.85
CA LEU A 280 -25.15 11.91 -10.15
C LEU A 280 -26.41 12.49 -10.81
N VAL A 281 -27.03 11.78 -11.76
CA VAL A 281 -28.28 12.19 -12.40
C VAL A 281 -29.43 12.24 -11.40
N GLU A 282 -29.57 11.23 -10.53
CA GLU A 282 -30.59 11.21 -9.46
C GLU A 282 -30.46 12.40 -8.51
N ARG A 283 -29.24 12.89 -8.27
CA ARG A 283 -28.97 14.07 -7.43
C ARG A 283 -28.98 15.40 -8.19
N MET A 284 -29.46 15.41 -9.42
CA MET A 284 -29.53 16.61 -10.27
C MET A 284 -28.16 17.30 -10.43
N TYR A 285 -27.08 16.48 -10.55
CA TYR A 285 -25.77 17.00 -10.81
C TYR A 285 -25.75 17.79 -12.13
N ASN A 286 -25.19 18.99 -12.13
CA ASN A 286 -25.14 19.88 -13.28
C ASN A 286 -23.71 20.20 -13.76
N GLY A 287 -22.69 19.53 -13.22
CA GLY A 287 -21.28 19.76 -13.55
C GLY A 287 -20.77 19.00 -14.77
N TYR A 288 -21.66 18.45 -15.62
CA TYR A 288 -21.25 17.76 -16.83
C TYR A 288 -20.59 18.73 -17.82
N ASN A 289 -19.45 18.31 -18.37
CA ASN A 289 -18.77 18.99 -19.46
C ASN A 289 -18.41 17.98 -20.56
N GLU A 290 -17.84 18.46 -21.65
CA GLU A 290 -17.46 17.65 -22.82
C GLU A 290 -16.43 16.57 -22.47
N ARG A 291 -15.66 16.77 -21.39
CA ARG A 291 -14.64 15.82 -20.94
C ARG A 291 -15.26 14.50 -20.50
N ALA A 292 -16.44 14.52 -19.88
CA ALA A 292 -17.09 13.28 -19.42
C ALA A 292 -17.37 12.31 -20.58
N CYS A 293 -17.95 12.83 -21.69
CA CYS A 293 -18.18 12.01 -22.90
C CYS A 293 -16.87 11.62 -23.58
N ALA A 294 -15.88 12.53 -23.64
CA ALA A 294 -14.59 12.25 -24.26
C ALA A 294 -13.81 11.18 -23.50
N THR A 295 -13.80 11.19 -22.15
CA THR A 295 -13.13 10.16 -21.35
C THR A 295 -13.83 8.81 -21.43
N ALA A 296 -15.18 8.77 -21.37
CA ALA A 296 -15.95 7.54 -21.60
C ALA A 296 -15.60 6.91 -22.96
N ALA A 297 -15.55 7.74 -24.01
CA ALA A 297 -15.21 7.30 -25.36
C ALA A 297 -13.76 6.83 -25.49
N ALA A 298 -12.81 7.57 -24.94
CA ALA A 298 -11.37 7.23 -24.97
C ALA A 298 -11.06 5.90 -24.28
N TYR A 299 -11.75 5.60 -23.18
CA TYR A 299 -11.52 4.36 -22.43
C TYR A 299 -12.47 3.21 -22.80
N GLY A 300 -13.29 3.39 -23.85
CA GLY A 300 -14.15 2.35 -24.41
C GLY A 300 -15.39 2.00 -23.57
N HIS A 301 -15.80 2.91 -22.68
CA HIS A 301 -16.95 2.70 -21.81
C HIS A 301 -18.25 3.13 -22.52
N LEU A 302 -18.68 2.36 -23.49
CA LEU A 302 -19.84 2.66 -24.35
C LEU A 302 -21.13 2.88 -23.53
N ASP A 303 -21.37 2.08 -22.50
CA ASP A 303 -22.57 2.22 -21.66
C ASP A 303 -22.58 3.57 -20.91
N CYS A 304 -21.42 3.99 -20.39
CA CYS A 304 -21.26 5.30 -19.78
C CYS A 304 -21.45 6.43 -20.80
N LEU A 305 -20.88 6.28 -22.00
CA LEU A 305 -21.04 7.25 -23.08
C LEU A 305 -22.51 7.42 -23.49
N LYS A 306 -23.24 6.31 -23.69
CA LYS A 306 -24.67 6.31 -23.98
C LYS A 306 -25.46 6.99 -22.87
N TYR A 307 -25.21 6.61 -21.63
CA TYR A 307 -25.92 7.17 -20.48
C TYR A 307 -25.68 8.69 -20.33
N LEU A 308 -24.44 9.13 -20.50
CA LEU A 308 -24.09 10.56 -20.49
C LEU A 308 -24.81 11.34 -21.57
N HIS A 309 -24.84 10.82 -22.81
CA HIS A 309 -25.49 11.49 -23.92
C HIS A 309 -27.01 11.43 -23.82
N GLU A 310 -27.57 10.24 -23.61
CA GLU A 310 -29.02 10.00 -23.73
C GLU A 310 -29.80 10.44 -22.48
N THR A 311 -29.22 10.22 -21.29
CA THR A 311 -29.93 10.48 -20.02
C THR A 311 -29.41 11.73 -19.33
N ALA A 312 -28.13 11.85 -19.10
CA ALA A 312 -27.55 13.02 -18.43
C ALA A 312 -27.52 14.28 -19.31
N LYS A 313 -27.68 14.12 -20.64
CA LYS A 313 -27.60 15.21 -21.61
C LYS A 313 -26.27 15.98 -21.51
N ALA A 314 -25.21 15.27 -21.18
CA ALA A 314 -23.86 15.84 -21.11
C ALA A 314 -23.45 16.37 -22.50
N PRO A 315 -22.78 17.52 -22.55
CA PRO A 315 -22.29 18.04 -23.83
C PRO A 315 -21.12 17.17 -24.34
N TRP A 316 -20.95 17.11 -25.62
CA TRP A 316 -19.80 16.53 -26.29
C TRP A 316 -19.30 17.42 -27.44
N ASN A 317 -18.08 17.18 -27.88
CA ASN A 317 -17.46 17.86 -29.00
C ASN A 317 -16.59 16.90 -29.82
N SER A 318 -15.93 17.40 -30.86
CA SER A 318 -15.05 16.63 -31.75
C SER A 318 -13.89 15.90 -31.03
N ALA A 319 -13.52 16.31 -29.82
CA ALA A 319 -12.51 15.62 -29.05
C ALA A 319 -12.94 14.18 -28.69
N ALA A 320 -14.24 13.93 -28.46
CA ALA A 320 -14.74 12.60 -28.14
C ALA A 320 -14.46 11.58 -29.28
N ILE A 321 -14.73 11.96 -30.54
CA ILE A 321 -14.42 11.11 -31.70
C ILE A 321 -12.92 10.97 -31.87
N ARG A 322 -12.17 12.08 -31.79
CA ARG A 322 -10.72 12.07 -32.01
C ARG A 322 -10.01 11.13 -31.02
N VAL A 323 -10.26 11.27 -29.71
CA VAL A 323 -9.57 10.45 -28.71
C VAL A 323 -10.00 8.98 -28.78
N ALA A 324 -11.28 8.71 -29.08
CA ALA A 324 -11.77 7.34 -29.26
C ALA A 324 -11.11 6.66 -30.48
N HIS A 325 -10.94 7.38 -31.57
CA HIS A 325 -10.28 6.89 -32.79
C HIS A 325 -8.77 6.68 -32.57
N GLU A 326 -8.08 7.62 -31.93
CA GLU A 326 -6.64 7.52 -31.61
C GLU A 326 -6.29 6.29 -30.77
N ILE A 327 -7.26 5.74 -30.00
CA ILE A 327 -7.07 4.59 -29.09
C ILE A 327 -7.87 3.35 -29.57
N ASP A 328 -8.32 3.36 -30.83
CA ASP A 328 -9.03 2.23 -31.47
C ASP A 328 -10.33 1.78 -30.78
N GLN A 329 -11.08 2.69 -30.14
CA GLN A 329 -12.36 2.42 -29.51
C GLN A 329 -13.51 2.42 -30.54
N THR A 330 -13.53 1.42 -31.42
CA THR A 330 -14.40 1.36 -32.61
C THR A 330 -15.89 1.48 -32.28
N GLU A 331 -16.38 0.80 -31.22
CA GLU A 331 -17.79 0.85 -30.82
C GLU A 331 -18.20 2.24 -30.35
N CYS A 332 -17.33 2.95 -29.61
CA CYS A 332 -17.57 4.31 -29.18
C CYS A 332 -17.52 5.28 -30.36
N VAL A 333 -16.58 5.12 -31.29
CA VAL A 333 -16.50 5.91 -32.53
C VAL A 333 -17.80 5.75 -33.34
N GLN A 334 -18.25 4.52 -33.55
CA GLN A 334 -19.47 4.25 -34.30
C GLN A 334 -20.69 4.91 -33.64
N TYR A 335 -20.84 4.76 -32.34
CA TYR A 335 -21.92 5.39 -31.59
C TYR A 335 -21.90 6.94 -31.71
N LEU A 336 -20.72 7.55 -31.63
CA LEU A 336 -20.54 9.00 -31.77
C LEU A 336 -20.94 9.48 -33.17
N LEU A 337 -20.55 8.74 -34.22
CA LEU A 337 -20.90 9.02 -35.63
C LEU A 337 -22.39 8.90 -35.85
N ASP A 338 -23.02 7.81 -35.40
CA ASP A 338 -24.46 7.56 -35.55
C ASP A 338 -25.33 8.62 -34.85
N ASN A 339 -24.79 9.30 -33.82
CA ASN A 339 -25.47 10.32 -33.07
C ASN A 339 -25.01 11.76 -33.39
N ASN A 340 -24.40 11.95 -34.56
CA ASN A 340 -23.99 13.26 -35.08
C ASN A 340 -23.04 14.06 -34.17
N CYS A 341 -22.12 13.39 -33.46
CA CYS A 341 -21.06 14.09 -32.77
C CYS A 341 -20.20 14.90 -33.76
N PRO A 342 -19.84 16.15 -33.47
CA PRO A 342 -19.03 16.95 -34.38
C PRO A 342 -17.72 16.26 -34.74
N LEU A 343 -17.34 16.26 -36.01
CA LEU A 343 -16.07 15.77 -36.48
C LEU A 343 -14.94 16.76 -36.19
N PRO A 344 -13.71 16.26 -35.95
CA PRO A 344 -12.51 17.12 -35.93
C PRO A 344 -12.31 17.86 -37.26
N PRO A 345 -11.66 19.02 -37.25
CA PRO A 345 -11.33 19.74 -38.48
C PRO A 345 -10.57 18.86 -39.47
N GLY A 346 -11.00 18.86 -40.74
CA GLY A 346 -10.38 18.08 -41.81
C GLY A 346 -10.81 16.61 -41.87
N TRP A 347 -11.55 16.09 -40.87
CA TRP A 347 -12.08 14.73 -40.89
C TRP A 347 -13.38 14.65 -41.68
N ARG A 348 -13.66 13.52 -42.31
CA ARG A 348 -14.88 13.26 -43.07
C ARG A 348 -15.42 11.88 -42.75
N TYR A 349 -16.73 11.75 -42.76
CA TYR A 349 -17.41 10.45 -42.63
C TYR A 349 -18.30 10.29 -43.86
N GLU A 350 -17.93 9.38 -44.76
CA GLU A 350 -18.60 9.17 -46.05
C GLU A 350 -18.67 7.66 -46.29
N ASP A 351 -19.79 7.19 -46.82
CA ASP A 351 -20.05 5.78 -47.21
C ASP A 351 -19.80 4.76 -46.05
N GLY A 352 -19.95 5.20 -44.78
CA GLY A 352 -19.74 4.36 -43.60
C GLY A 352 -18.28 4.25 -43.16
N GLU A 353 -17.38 5.01 -43.76
CA GLU A 353 -15.95 5.07 -43.41
C GLU A 353 -15.55 6.44 -42.89
N LEU A 354 -14.71 6.44 -41.85
CA LEU A 354 -14.14 7.64 -41.25
C LEU A 354 -12.76 7.93 -41.84
N TYR A 355 -12.63 9.07 -42.50
CA TYR A 355 -11.37 9.56 -43.06
C TYR A 355 -10.79 10.60 -42.11
N ALA A 356 -9.78 10.19 -41.33
CA ALA A 356 -9.04 11.10 -40.47
C ALA A 356 -7.95 11.80 -41.28
N SER A 357 -7.83 13.13 -41.17
CA SER A 357 -6.65 13.81 -41.70
C SER A 357 -5.46 13.49 -40.80
N GLU A 358 -4.36 13.01 -41.39
CA GLU A 358 -3.08 12.95 -40.69
C GLU A 358 -2.73 14.38 -40.24
N SER A 359 -2.53 14.57 -38.93
CA SER A 359 -1.95 15.83 -38.45
C SER A 359 -0.56 15.94 -39.05
N GLU A 360 -0.36 16.91 -39.95
CA GLU A 360 0.99 17.32 -40.37
C GLU A 360 1.74 17.69 -39.09
N THR A 361 2.54 16.75 -38.57
CA THR A 361 3.65 17.09 -37.69
C THR A 361 4.65 17.82 -38.58
N GLU A 362 4.46 19.14 -38.71
CA GLU A 362 5.51 19.98 -39.24
C GLU A 362 6.73 19.80 -38.35
N THR A 363 7.60 18.91 -38.76
CA THR A 363 9.00 18.95 -38.36
C THR A 363 9.59 20.18 -39.03
N GLU A 364 9.49 21.33 -38.39
CA GLU A 364 10.39 22.43 -38.70
C GLU A 364 11.80 21.98 -38.36
N SER A 365 12.46 21.47 -39.39
CA SER A 365 13.89 21.34 -39.43
C SER A 365 14.45 22.62 -40.10
N GLU A 366 14.91 23.56 -39.28
CA GLU A 366 15.97 24.49 -39.62
C GLU A 366 16.95 24.66 -38.46
#